data_7b5b40e8eede6d1aa4c790ea47bbb5ac
#
_entry.id   7b5b40e8eede6d1aa4c790ea47bbb5ac
#
_cell.length_a   1.000
_cell.length_b   1.000
_cell.length_c   1.000
_cell.angle_alpha   90.00
_cell.angle_beta   90.00
_cell.angle_gamma   90.00
#
_symmetry.space_group_name_H-M   'P 1'
#
loop_
_entity.id
_entity.type
_entity.pdbx_description
1 polymer ?
#
loop_
_entity_poly.entity_id
_entity_poly.type
_entity_poly.pdbx_seq_one_letter_code
_entity_poly.pdbx_strand_id
1 'polypeptide(L)'
;MALLIDPPAWGAHGRLWSHLISDTSLAELHDFAGALGIPRRAFEGDHYDIPEERYAAVLAAGAAPVPGRDLLAALSRSGLRFPKRKGDKGIERLIGLTLPSGTVADVDLVASPREMDERRVFAAMVFLSDAGGDLVAVHSVRRDQWGSPGGWREAGESVRENAIREVSEETGLSVTTDELSPCGYERWRHVSGPWPNRPGQDVLQTFRATVASVRPILAPSLDDTDDRRWVTLREFETLCSAEFWWPLADRVLRG
;
A
#
# COMPACT_ATOMS: atom_id res chain seq x y z
N MET A 1 27.22 -5.47 -4.27
CA MET A 1 26.10 -4.80 -4.94
C MET A 1 25.87 -5.54 -6.25
N ALA A 2 24.77 -6.24 -6.35
CA ALA A 2 24.46 -6.97 -7.59
C ALA A 2 22.97 -6.91 -7.90
N LEU A 3 22.68 -6.53 -9.14
CA LEU A 3 21.38 -6.75 -9.75
C LEU A 3 21.39 -8.17 -10.33
N LEU A 4 20.44 -8.99 -9.89
CA LEU A 4 20.36 -10.41 -10.25
C LEU A 4 19.06 -10.67 -11.00
N ILE A 5 19.13 -11.55 -12.00
CA ILE A 5 17.96 -11.96 -12.77
C ILE A 5 17.98 -13.47 -13.01
N ASP A 6 16.83 -14.16 -12.86
CA ASP A 6 16.71 -15.57 -13.23
C ASP A 6 16.35 -15.73 -14.73
N PRO A 7 16.62 -16.90 -15.32
CA PRO A 7 16.20 -17.19 -16.69
C PRO A 7 14.68 -17.13 -16.87
N PRO A 8 14.16 -16.75 -18.05
CA PRO A 8 12.73 -16.78 -18.34
C PRO A 8 12.19 -18.22 -18.24
N ALA A 9 11.50 -18.52 -17.16
CA ALA A 9 10.96 -19.86 -16.90
C ALA A 9 9.54 -19.86 -16.35
N TRP A 10 9.03 -18.71 -15.91
CA TRP A 10 7.70 -18.57 -15.32
C TRP A 10 6.67 -18.26 -16.40
N GLY A 11 5.75 -19.22 -16.67
CA GLY A 11 4.71 -19.05 -17.69
C GLY A 11 3.50 -18.29 -17.16
N ALA A 12 3.20 -17.10 -17.71
CA ALA A 12 1.98 -16.35 -17.45
C ALA A 12 1.62 -15.46 -18.65
N HIS A 13 0.32 -15.25 -18.87
CA HIS A 13 -0.17 -14.37 -19.95
C HIS A 13 0.39 -14.68 -21.35
N GLY A 14 0.60 -15.97 -21.66
CA GLY A 14 1.07 -16.44 -22.97
C GLY A 14 2.57 -16.20 -23.26
N ARG A 15 3.38 -15.88 -22.26
CA ARG A 15 4.83 -15.67 -22.35
C ARG A 15 5.57 -16.18 -21.13
N LEU A 16 6.90 -16.18 -21.20
CA LEU A 16 7.77 -16.49 -20.08
C LEU A 16 8.22 -15.20 -19.36
N TRP A 17 8.44 -15.31 -18.07
CA TRP A 17 8.87 -14.22 -17.22
C TRP A 17 10.10 -14.59 -16.41
N SER A 18 10.89 -13.58 -16.08
CA SER A 18 12.04 -13.59 -15.19
C SER A 18 11.79 -12.67 -14.01
N HIS A 19 12.47 -12.90 -12.90
CA HIS A 19 12.46 -12.01 -11.75
C HIS A 19 13.79 -11.25 -11.68
N LEU A 20 13.73 -9.93 -11.59
CA LEU A 20 14.88 -9.04 -11.41
C LEU A 20 14.87 -8.50 -9.98
N ILE A 21 15.97 -8.68 -9.25
CA ILE A 21 16.15 -8.20 -7.87
C ILE A 21 17.44 -7.39 -7.70
N SER A 22 17.53 -6.60 -6.63
CA SER A 22 18.80 -6.14 -6.04
C SER A 22 19.08 -6.94 -4.76
N ASP A 23 20.34 -7.24 -4.50
CA ASP A 23 20.81 -7.79 -3.23
C ASP A 23 21.20 -6.69 -2.22
N THR A 24 21.03 -5.43 -2.58
CA THR A 24 21.50 -4.26 -1.82
C THR A 24 20.36 -3.35 -1.34
N SER A 25 19.52 -2.84 -2.27
CA SER A 25 18.43 -1.94 -1.92
C SER A 25 17.32 -1.90 -2.99
N LEU A 26 16.11 -1.55 -2.57
CA LEU A 26 15.01 -1.32 -3.51
C LEU A 26 15.25 -0.06 -4.36
N ALA A 27 15.93 0.96 -3.83
CA ALA A 27 16.28 2.17 -4.59
C ALA A 27 17.14 1.81 -5.80
N GLU A 28 18.23 1.03 -5.61
CA GLU A 28 19.07 0.53 -6.72
C GLU A 28 18.24 -0.24 -7.76
N LEU A 29 17.31 -1.10 -7.30
CA LEU A 29 16.45 -1.87 -8.19
C LEU A 29 15.52 -0.97 -9.01
N HIS A 30 14.96 0.07 -8.38
CA HIS A 30 14.08 1.02 -9.05
C HIS A 30 14.81 1.90 -10.06
N ASP A 31 16.00 2.39 -9.70
CA ASP A 31 16.83 3.21 -10.59
C ASP A 31 17.23 2.42 -11.83
N PHE A 32 17.65 1.17 -11.64
CA PHE A 32 18.00 0.28 -12.76
C PHE A 32 16.79 -0.02 -13.66
N ALA A 33 15.65 -0.37 -13.08
CA ALA A 33 14.43 -0.63 -13.83
C ALA A 33 13.96 0.61 -14.60
N GLY A 34 14.02 1.79 -13.96
CA GLY A 34 13.66 3.08 -14.55
C GLY A 34 14.55 3.45 -15.73
N ALA A 35 15.88 3.26 -15.61
CA ALA A 35 16.84 3.50 -16.71
C ALA A 35 16.54 2.63 -17.95
N LEU A 36 15.95 1.46 -17.77
CA LEU A 36 15.52 0.56 -18.84
C LEU A 36 14.07 0.81 -19.30
N GLY A 37 13.36 1.83 -18.75
CA GLY A 37 11.96 2.08 -19.06
C GLY A 37 11.02 0.95 -18.63
N ILE A 38 11.38 0.21 -17.57
CA ILE A 38 10.51 -0.80 -16.97
C ILE A 38 9.55 -0.05 -16.04
N PRO A 39 8.23 -0.14 -16.26
CA PRO A 39 7.28 0.66 -15.51
C PRO A 39 7.15 0.18 -14.05
N ARG A 40 6.95 1.11 -13.13
CA ARG A 40 6.79 0.83 -11.69
C ARG A 40 5.68 -0.20 -11.39
N ARG A 41 4.63 -0.26 -12.21
CA ARG A 41 3.54 -1.25 -12.09
C ARG A 41 3.99 -2.71 -12.25
N ALA A 42 5.18 -2.97 -12.83
CA ALA A 42 5.77 -4.31 -12.93
C ALA A 42 6.51 -4.73 -11.65
N PHE A 43 6.61 -3.86 -10.65
CA PHE A 43 7.18 -4.15 -9.34
C PHE A 43 6.19 -4.96 -8.47
N GLU A 44 6.71 -5.96 -7.75
CA GLU A 44 5.95 -6.90 -6.93
C GLU A 44 6.34 -6.86 -5.44
N GLY A 45 6.89 -5.72 -4.98
CA GLY A 45 7.25 -5.47 -3.58
C GLY A 45 8.72 -5.79 -3.25
N ASP A 46 9.35 -6.73 -3.94
CA ASP A 46 10.78 -7.07 -3.77
C ASP A 46 11.51 -7.41 -5.08
N HIS A 47 10.80 -7.44 -6.20
CA HIS A 47 11.35 -7.74 -7.53
C HIS A 47 10.53 -7.09 -8.62
N TYR A 48 11.10 -7.02 -9.82
CA TYR A 48 10.37 -6.72 -11.04
C TYR A 48 10.14 -7.98 -11.85
N ASP A 49 8.94 -8.14 -12.40
CA ASP A 49 8.64 -9.15 -13.41
C ASP A 49 9.10 -8.64 -14.77
N ILE A 50 10.02 -9.38 -15.40
CA ILE A 50 10.64 -9.05 -16.69
C ILE A 50 10.15 -10.04 -17.73
N PRO A 51 9.44 -9.61 -18.78
CA PRO A 51 9.04 -10.51 -19.85
C PRO A 51 10.25 -10.95 -20.68
N GLU A 52 10.19 -12.15 -21.24
CA GLU A 52 11.31 -12.80 -21.96
C GLU A 52 11.93 -11.96 -23.07
N GLU A 53 11.13 -11.16 -23.77
CA GLU A 53 11.61 -10.26 -24.84
C GLU A 53 12.51 -9.13 -24.33
N ARG A 54 12.48 -8.82 -23.03
CA ARG A 54 13.34 -7.81 -22.41
C ARG A 54 14.56 -8.39 -21.70
N TYR A 55 14.63 -9.72 -21.54
CA TYR A 55 15.68 -10.39 -20.77
C TYR A 55 17.09 -10.03 -21.26
N ALA A 56 17.32 -10.10 -22.58
CA ALA A 56 18.63 -9.77 -23.16
C ALA A 56 19.05 -8.32 -22.90
N ALA A 57 18.11 -7.37 -22.93
CA ALA A 57 18.40 -5.96 -22.65
C ALA A 57 18.76 -5.74 -21.17
N VAL A 58 18.12 -6.46 -20.25
CA VAL A 58 18.41 -6.40 -18.81
C VAL A 58 19.82 -6.97 -18.52
N LEU A 59 20.22 -8.07 -19.18
CA LEU A 59 21.59 -8.60 -19.08
C LEU A 59 22.63 -7.61 -19.65
N ALA A 60 22.35 -7.02 -20.81
CA ALA A 60 23.25 -6.05 -21.44
C ALA A 60 23.44 -4.78 -20.59
N ALA A 61 22.46 -4.44 -19.77
CA ALA A 61 22.54 -3.32 -18.83
C ALA A 61 23.31 -3.66 -17.54
N GLY A 62 23.70 -4.92 -17.33
CA GLY A 62 24.59 -5.30 -16.24
C GLY A 62 23.96 -6.18 -15.14
N ALA A 63 22.72 -6.66 -15.30
CA ALA A 63 22.18 -7.65 -14.39
C ALA A 63 22.87 -9.01 -14.58
N ALA A 64 23.27 -9.64 -13.47
CA ALA A 64 23.93 -10.95 -13.49
C ALA A 64 22.90 -12.09 -13.54
N PRO A 65 23.00 -13.03 -14.51
CA PRO A 65 22.10 -14.17 -14.56
C PRO A 65 22.44 -15.18 -13.46
N VAL A 66 21.42 -15.62 -12.73
CA VAL A 66 21.55 -16.63 -11.67
C VAL A 66 20.38 -17.61 -11.71
N PRO A 67 20.53 -18.85 -11.25
CA PRO A 67 19.39 -19.76 -11.06
C PRO A 67 18.36 -19.19 -10.10
N GLY A 68 17.06 -19.42 -10.34
CA GLY A 68 15.97 -18.88 -9.51
C GLY A 68 16.09 -19.21 -8.02
N ARG A 69 16.63 -20.41 -7.67
CA ARG A 69 16.93 -20.76 -6.26
C ARG A 69 17.98 -19.85 -5.62
N ASP A 70 19.00 -19.47 -6.40
CA ASP A 70 20.10 -18.63 -5.92
C ASP A 70 19.66 -17.17 -5.82
N LEU A 71 18.80 -16.73 -6.75
CA LEU A 71 18.10 -15.43 -6.69
C LEU A 71 17.26 -15.31 -5.42
N LEU A 72 16.41 -16.31 -5.13
CA LEU A 72 15.59 -16.32 -3.91
C LEU A 72 16.44 -16.33 -2.64
N ALA A 73 17.56 -17.06 -2.65
CA ALA A 73 18.50 -17.09 -1.52
C ALA A 73 19.19 -15.72 -1.34
N ALA A 74 19.57 -15.04 -2.41
CA ALA A 74 20.14 -13.69 -2.36
C ALA A 74 19.10 -12.67 -1.82
N LEU A 75 17.89 -12.69 -2.33
CA LEU A 75 16.79 -11.84 -1.85
C LEU A 75 16.47 -12.06 -0.36
N SER A 76 16.52 -13.31 0.10
CA SER A 76 16.30 -13.63 1.50
C SER A 76 17.43 -13.13 2.41
N ARG A 77 18.69 -13.25 1.96
CA ARG A 77 19.86 -12.75 2.72
C ARG A 77 19.94 -11.24 2.77
N SER A 78 19.51 -10.54 1.73
CA SER A 78 19.50 -9.06 1.69
C SER A 78 18.53 -8.42 2.70
N GLY A 79 17.58 -9.19 3.24
CA GLY A 79 16.51 -8.67 4.10
C GLY A 79 15.41 -7.93 3.32
N LEU A 80 15.52 -7.83 1.99
CA LEU A 80 14.55 -7.15 1.13
C LEU A 80 13.33 -8.01 0.80
N ARG A 81 13.34 -9.31 1.18
CA ARG A 81 12.24 -10.23 0.90
C ARG A 81 10.92 -9.69 1.42
N PHE A 82 9.92 -9.57 0.51
CA PHE A 82 8.60 -9.05 0.78
C PHE A 82 7.61 -10.23 0.97
N PRO A 83 7.32 -10.67 2.21
CA PRO A 83 6.38 -11.75 2.41
C PRO A 83 4.96 -11.26 2.15
N LYS A 84 4.28 -11.88 1.19
CA LYS A 84 2.88 -11.61 0.83
C LYS A 84 2.10 -12.91 0.64
N ARG A 85 0.78 -12.86 0.79
CA ARG A 85 -0.09 -14.01 0.48
C ARG A 85 -0.16 -14.18 -1.04
N LYS A 86 -0.38 -15.41 -1.51
CA LYS A 86 -0.61 -15.67 -2.93
C LYS A 86 -1.80 -14.84 -3.44
N GLY A 87 -1.58 -14.09 -4.52
CA GLY A 87 -2.58 -13.20 -5.12
C GLY A 87 -2.63 -11.78 -4.55
N ASP A 88 -1.88 -11.48 -3.48
CA ASP A 88 -1.63 -10.11 -3.05
C ASP A 88 -0.52 -9.50 -3.90
N LYS A 89 -0.59 -8.18 -4.15
CA LYS A 89 0.43 -7.43 -4.87
C LYS A 89 1.21 -6.53 -3.91
N GLY A 90 2.52 -6.74 -3.81
CA GLY A 90 3.42 -5.81 -3.12
C GLY A 90 3.56 -4.53 -3.92
N ILE A 91 3.32 -3.40 -3.28
CA ILE A 91 3.37 -2.07 -3.91
C ILE A 91 4.68 -1.37 -3.57
N GLU A 92 5.01 -1.29 -2.29
CA GLU A 92 6.18 -0.57 -1.78
C GLU A 92 6.63 -1.18 -0.46
N ARG A 93 7.93 -1.09 -0.16
CA ARG A 93 8.48 -1.35 1.17
C ARG A 93 9.26 -0.13 1.63
N LEU A 94 8.85 0.43 2.74
CA LEU A 94 9.50 1.55 3.41
C LEU A 94 10.32 1.00 4.58
N ILE A 95 11.62 1.22 4.56
CA ILE A 95 12.54 0.77 5.61
C ILE A 95 12.88 1.97 6.51
N GLY A 96 12.70 1.81 7.81
CA GLY A 96 13.04 2.85 8.78
C GLY A 96 12.20 4.12 8.66
N LEU A 97 10.94 4.00 8.25
CA LEU A 97 10.00 5.12 8.23
C LEU A 97 9.90 5.71 9.64
N THR A 98 10.18 7.02 9.75
CA THR A 98 10.07 7.75 11.02
C THR A 98 8.82 8.58 11.02
N LEU A 99 7.92 8.31 11.97
CA LEU A 99 6.69 9.08 12.17
C LEU A 99 6.93 10.31 13.05
N PRO A 100 6.07 11.35 13.00
CA PRO A 100 6.15 12.52 13.87
C PRO A 100 6.12 12.18 15.37
N SER A 101 5.53 11.04 15.74
CA SER A 101 5.54 10.53 17.12
C SER A 101 6.90 10.06 17.63
N GLY A 102 7.92 9.98 16.76
CA GLY A 102 9.22 9.36 17.05
C GLY A 102 9.23 7.83 16.88
N THR A 103 8.13 7.23 16.44
CA THR A 103 8.07 5.81 16.07
C THR A 103 8.90 5.57 14.81
N VAL A 104 9.77 4.56 14.83
CA VAL A 104 10.46 4.05 13.64
C VAL A 104 9.92 2.67 13.33
N ALA A 105 9.49 2.46 12.09
CA ALA A 105 8.96 1.18 11.63
C ALA A 105 9.31 0.92 10.17
N ASP A 106 9.37 -0.36 9.79
CA ASP A 106 9.29 -0.73 8.38
C ASP A 106 7.82 -0.94 8.02
N VAL A 107 7.43 -0.47 6.84
CA VAL A 107 6.04 -0.57 6.39
C VAL A 107 5.98 -1.21 5.01
N ASP A 108 5.21 -2.28 4.88
CA ASP A 108 4.88 -2.89 3.60
C ASP A 108 3.50 -2.42 3.13
N LEU A 109 3.42 -1.82 1.96
CA LEU A 109 2.19 -1.45 1.28
C LEU A 109 1.75 -2.57 0.34
N VAL A 110 0.56 -3.10 0.54
CA VAL A 110 0.05 -4.27 -0.20
C VAL A 110 -1.34 -4.02 -0.74
N ALA A 111 -1.54 -4.15 -2.04
CA ALA A 111 -2.88 -4.23 -2.62
C ALA A 111 -3.40 -5.66 -2.52
N SER A 112 -4.63 -5.82 -2.01
CA SER A 112 -5.26 -7.12 -1.81
C SER A 112 -6.78 -6.99 -1.80
N PRO A 113 -7.51 -7.87 -2.51
CA PRO A 113 -8.97 -7.92 -2.43
C PRO A 113 -9.47 -8.70 -1.19
N ARG A 114 -8.60 -9.01 -0.25
CA ARG A 114 -8.91 -9.85 0.93
C ARG A 114 -8.54 -9.13 2.21
N GLU A 115 -9.38 -9.27 3.22
CA GLU A 115 -9.07 -8.80 4.55
C GLU A 115 -7.95 -9.59 5.20
N MET A 116 -7.27 -8.96 6.14
CA MET A 116 -6.28 -9.58 7.00
C MET A 116 -6.96 -10.28 8.20
N ASP A 117 -6.21 -11.11 8.90
CA ASP A 117 -6.68 -11.67 10.18
C ASP A 117 -7.01 -10.51 11.14
N GLU A 118 -8.26 -10.43 11.55
CA GLU A 118 -8.79 -9.35 12.38
C GLU A 118 -7.98 -9.11 13.65
N ARG A 119 -7.40 -10.17 14.23
CA ARG A 119 -6.56 -10.07 15.44
C ARG A 119 -5.29 -9.25 15.22
N ARG A 120 -4.84 -9.15 13.97
CA ARG A 120 -3.66 -8.38 13.57
C ARG A 120 -3.97 -6.92 13.26
N VAL A 121 -5.25 -6.58 13.04
CA VAL A 121 -5.63 -5.24 12.58
C VAL A 121 -5.79 -4.30 13.77
N PHE A 122 -5.04 -3.20 13.75
CA PHE A 122 -5.12 -2.14 14.77
C PHE A 122 -5.94 -0.92 14.30
N ALA A 123 -6.07 -0.72 12.98
CA ALA A 123 -6.76 0.44 12.40
C ALA A 123 -7.38 0.09 11.04
N ALA A 124 -8.36 0.88 10.62
CA ALA A 124 -8.91 0.81 9.28
C ALA A 124 -8.94 2.19 8.62
N MET A 125 -8.84 2.23 7.27
CA MET A 125 -8.97 3.42 6.45
C MET A 125 -9.88 3.10 5.26
N VAL A 126 -10.70 4.08 4.84
CA VAL A 126 -11.65 3.90 3.75
C VAL A 126 -11.44 4.95 2.66
N PHE A 127 -11.04 4.52 1.47
CA PHE A 127 -11.11 5.35 0.27
C PHE A 127 -12.58 5.48 -0.14
N LEU A 128 -13.24 6.52 0.37
CA LEU A 128 -14.66 6.75 0.18
C LEU A 128 -14.89 7.64 -1.05
N SER A 129 -15.62 7.11 -2.03
CA SER A 129 -16.04 7.85 -3.21
C SER A 129 -17.53 8.12 -3.22
N ASP A 130 -17.92 9.13 -3.99
CA ASP A 130 -19.31 9.38 -4.34
C ASP A 130 -19.70 8.64 -5.64
N ALA A 131 -20.99 8.75 -6.03
CA ALA A 131 -21.47 8.16 -7.27
C ALA A 131 -20.88 8.80 -8.55
N GLY A 132 -20.26 9.98 -8.45
CA GLY A 132 -19.55 10.66 -9.53
C GLY A 132 -18.07 10.27 -9.65
N GLY A 133 -17.54 9.56 -8.65
CA GLY A 133 -16.12 9.15 -8.57
C GLY A 133 -15.22 10.14 -7.85
N ASP A 134 -15.77 11.19 -7.25
CA ASP A 134 -15.02 12.10 -6.39
C ASP A 134 -14.77 11.43 -5.02
N LEU A 135 -13.62 11.73 -4.41
CA LEU A 135 -13.17 11.16 -3.16
C LEU A 135 -13.41 12.10 -1.98
N VAL A 136 -13.70 11.58 -0.81
CA VAL A 136 -13.63 12.37 0.43
C VAL A 136 -12.19 12.48 0.87
N ALA A 137 -11.70 13.71 1.02
CA ALA A 137 -10.48 14.03 1.74
C ALA A 137 -10.84 14.62 3.11
N VAL A 138 -10.16 14.18 4.15
CA VAL A 138 -10.27 14.68 5.53
C VAL A 138 -8.91 15.23 6.00
N HIS A 139 -8.92 16.34 6.72
CA HIS A 139 -7.70 16.93 7.28
C HIS A 139 -7.62 16.69 8.78
N SER A 140 -6.57 16.00 9.21
CA SER A 140 -6.32 15.75 10.64
C SER A 140 -5.52 16.90 11.24
N VAL A 141 -6.10 17.59 12.23
CA VAL A 141 -5.44 18.67 12.97
C VAL A 141 -4.17 18.19 13.65
N ARG A 142 -4.25 17.02 14.30
CA ARG A 142 -3.14 16.45 15.06
C ARG A 142 -1.91 16.13 14.21
N ARG A 143 -2.13 15.71 12.96
CA ARG A 143 -1.05 15.34 12.03
C ARG A 143 -0.69 16.46 11.06
N ASP A 144 -1.54 17.48 10.94
CA ASP A 144 -1.49 18.51 9.89
C ASP A 144 -1.39 17.89 8.48
N GLN A 145 -2.23 16.88 8.22
CA GLN A 145 -2.15 16.05 7.02
C GLN A 145 -3.54 15.75 6.46
N TRP A 146 -3.62 15.72 5.14
CA TRP A 146 -4.79 15.22 4.41
C TRP A 146 -4.74 13.70 4.25
N GLY A 147 -5.89 13.06 4.27
CA GLY A 147 -6.03 11.63 4.09
C GLY A 147 -7.44 11.21 3.74
N SER A 148 -7.66 9.90 3.81
CA SER A 148 -9.00 9.29 3.77
C SER A 148 -9.50 9.05 5.19
N PRO A 149 -10.84 8.97 5.39
CA PRO A 149 -11.42 8.61 6.68
C PRO A 149 -10.81 7.33 7.25
N GLY A 150 -10.40 7.37 8.52
CA GLY A 150 -9.81 6.22 9.15
C GLY A 150 -9.11 6.49 10.47
N GLY A 151 -9.09 5.48 11.32
CA GLY A 151 -8.47 5.57 12.63
C GLY A 151 -8.35 4.23 13.35
N TRP A 152 -8.01 4.33 14.61
CA TRP A 152 -7.73 3.19 15.48
C TRP A 152 -8.97 2.41 15.85
N ARG A 153 -8.83 1.08 15.87
CA ARG A 153 -9.89 0.17 16.28
C ARG A 153 -10.12 0.20 17.79
N GLU A 154 -11.35 0.38 18.20
CA GLU A 154 -11.76 0.35 19.59
C GLU A 154 -11.87 -1.08 20.15
N ALA A 155 -11.98 -1.19 21.47
CA ALA A 155 -12.10 -2.49 22.12
C ALA A 155 -13.48 -3.12 21.85
N GLY A 156 -13.48 -4.33 21.31
CA GLY A 156 -14.71 -5.07 21.01
C GLY A 156 -15.26 -4.83 19.60
N GLU A 157 -14.70 -3.89 18.87
CA GLU A 157 -15.07 -3.53 17.51
C GLU A 157 -14.46 -4.50 16.49
N SER A 158 -15.21 -4.94 15.50
CA SER A 158 -14.67 -5.60 14.32
C SER A 158 -13.95 -4.58 13.42
N VAL A 159 -13.14 -5.07 12.46
CA VAL A 159 -12.43 -4.18 11.52
C VAL A 159 -13.41 -3.38 10.64
N ARG A 160 -14.55 -4.01 10.25
CA ARG A 160 -15.58 -3.33 9.46
C ARG A 160 -16.37 -2.31 10.27
N GLU A 161 -16.69 -2.61 11.53
CA GLU A 161 -17.34 -1.64 12.43
C GLU A 161 -16.42 -0.42 12.66
N ASN A 162 -15.12 -0.62 12.87
CA ASN A 162 -14.14 0.47 12.92
C ASN A 162 -14.19 1.33 11.66
N ALA A 163 -14.12 0.73 10.47
CA ALA A 163 -14.18 1.46 9.20
C ALA A 163 -15.49 2.28 9.05
N ILE A 164 -16.63 1.71 9.44
CA ILE A 164 -17.94 2.38 9.39
C ILE A 164 -17.99 3.54 10.38
N ARG A 165 -17.53 3.34 11.61
CA ARG A 165 -17.50 4.39 12.65
C ARG A 165 -16.65 5.56 12.19
N GLU A 166 -15.43 5.34 11.72
CA GLU A 166 -14.53 6.41 11.24
C GLU A 166 -15.13 7.20 10.07
N VAL A 167 -15.76 6.52 9.10
CA VAL A 167 -16.49 7.22 8.02
C VAL A 167 -17.58 8.10 8.61
N SER A 168 -18.37 7.60 9.57
CA SER A 168 -19.46 8.37 10.20
C SER A 168 -18.95 9.56 11.01
N GLU A 169 -17.90 9.36 11.82
CA GLU A 169 -17.34 10.39 12.70
C GLU A 169 -16.66 11.51 11.93
N GLU A 170 -15.86 11.16 10.92
CA GLU A 170 -15.08 12.14 10.18
C GLU A 170 -15.84 12.80 9.02
N THR A 171 -16.94 12.20 8.53
CA THR A 171 -17.66 12.73 7.35
C THR A 171 -19.16 12.96 7.57
N GLY A 172 -19.76 12.34 8.59
CA GLY A 172 -21.20 12.30 8.80
C GLY A 172 -21.97 11.41 7.83
N LEU A 173 -21.25 10.67 6.97
CA LEU A 173 -21.86 9.74 6.02
C LEU A 173 -22.00 8.35 6.64
N SER A 174 -22.92 7.56 6.11
CA SER A 174 -23.13 6.18 6.54
C SER A 174 -22.79 5.23 5.39
N VAL A 175 -22.03 4.20 5.72
CA VAL A 175 -21.78 3.04 4.86
C VAL A 175 -22.13 1.77 5.64
N THR A 176 -22.46 0.72 4.93
CA THR A 176 -22.74 -0.59 5.51
C THR A 176 -21.58 -1.55 5.37
N THR A 177 -21.59 -2.66 6.09
CA THR A 177 -20.55 -3.70 5.96
C THR A 177 -20.44 -4.24 4.55
N ASP A 178 -21.57 -4.38 3.82
CA ASP A 178 -21.59 -4.94 2.47
C ASP A 178 -21.05 -3.97 1.40
N GLU A 179 -21.05 -2.66 1.68
CA GLU A 179 -20.48 -1.64 0.80
C GLU A 179 -18.96 -1.52 0.95
N LEU A 180 -18.38 -2.05 2.02
CA LEU A 180 -16.94 -2.07 2.21
C LEU A 180 -16.28 -3.18 1.39
N SER A 181 -15.45 -2.81 0.43
CA SER A 181 -14.64 -3.74 -0.38
C SER A 181 -13.18 -3.64 0.05
N PRO A 182 -12.55 -4.71 0.56
CA PRO A 182 -11.12 -4.67 0.92
C PRO A 182 -10.30 -4.41 -0.34
N CYS A 183 -9.31 -3.54 -0.24
CA CYS A 183 -8.48 -3.15 -1.38
C CYS A 183 -6.98 -3.20 -1.10
N GLY A 184 -6.58 -3.31 0.17
CA GLY A 184 -5.18 -3.41 0.54
C GLY A 184 -4.97 -3.37 2.03
N TYR A 185 -3.72 -3.32 2.42
CA TYR A 185 -3.31 -3.15 3.81
C TYR A 185 -1.89 -2.59 3.90
N GLU A 186 -1.61 -1.95 5.02
CA GLU A 186 -0.26 -1.63 5.47
C GLU A 186 0.14 -2.65 6.53
N ARG A 187 1.33 -3.24 6.39
CA ARG A 187 1.88 -4.12 7.42
C ARG A 187 3.09 -3.46 8.05
N TRP A 188 3.02 -3.27 9.34
CA TRP A 188 3.96 -2.52 10.14
C TRP A 188 4.88 -3.46 10.93
N ARG A 189 6.18 -3.22 10.88
CA ARG A 189 7.18 -3.86 11.71
C ARG A 189 7.87 -2.79 12.56
N HIS A 190 7.54 -2.74 13.83
CA HIS A 190 8.15 -1.83 14.78
C HIS A 190 9.67 -2.05 14.87
N VAL A 191 10.44 -0.98 14.82
CA VAL A 191 11.90 -0.96 14.96
C VAL A 191 12.30 -0.30 16.28
N SER A 192 11.78 0.91 16.56
CA SER A 192 12.08 1.63 17.80
C SER A 192 11.05 2.76 18.06
N GLY A 193 11.15 3.37 19.24
CA GLY A 193 10.25 4.45 19.65
C GLY A 193 8.91 3.98 20.20
N PRO A 194 7.95 4.89 20.43
CA PRO A 194 6.62 4.56 20.94
C PRO A 194 5.86 3.61 20.00
N TRP A 195 5.22 2.58 20.58
CA TRP A 195 4.42 1.64 19.82
C TRP A 195 3.07 1.42 20.50
N PRO A 196 2.02 2.14 20.10
CA PRO A 196 0.72 2.10 20.76
C PRO A 196 -0.10 0.85 20.45
N ASN A 197 0.28 0.05 19.44
CA ASN A 197 -0.46 -1.16 19.06
C ASN A 197 -0.38 -2.23 20.14
N ARG A 198 -1.46 -2.99 20.28
CA ARG A 198 -1.47 -4.18 21.17
C ARG A 198 -0.53 -5.25 20.60
N PRO A 199 0.04 -6.11 21.44
CA PRO A 199 0.87 -7.22 20.98
C PRO A 199 0.15 -8.06 19.91
N GLY A 200 0.82 -8.32 18.79
CA GLY A 200 0.26 -9.05 17.65
C GLY A 200 -0.54 -8.20 16.65
N GLN A 201 -0.78 -6.93 16.93
CA GLN A 201 -1.42 -6.00 15.99
C GLN A 201 -0.35 -5.24 15.20
N ASP A 202 -0.31 -5.52 13.90
CA ASP A 202 0.70 -4.99 12.98
C ASP A 202 0.13 -4.58 11.61
N VAL A 203 -1.21 -4.51 11.47
CA VAL A 203 -1.87 -4.22 10.20
C VAL A 203 -2.83 -3.03 10.32
N LEU A 204 -2.76 -2.10 9.35
CA LEU A 204 -3.83 -1.18 9.02
C LEU A 204 -4.54 -1.74 7.77
N GLN A 205 -5.84 -2.01 7.85
CA GLN A 205 -6.64 -2.52 6.75
C GLN A 205 -7.22 -1.37 5.94
N THR A 206 -7.15 -1.43 4.60
CA THR A 206 -7.78 -0.45 3.72
C THR A 206 -8.98 -1.02 3.00
N PHE A 207 -10.03 -0.20 2.88
CA PHE A 207 -11.25 -0.50 2.13
C PHE A 207 -11.52 0.56 1.08
N ARG A 208 -12.36 0.20 0.10
CA ARG A 208 -13.07 1.14 -0.76
C ARG A 208 -14.55 1.04 -0.45
N ALA A 209 -15.23 2.19 -0.50
CA ALA A 209 -16.69 2.27 -0.47
C ALA A 209 -17.16 3.38 -1.40
N THR A 210 -18.41 3.29 -1.87
CA THR A 210 -19.02 4.30 -2.73
C THR A 210 -20.41 4.64 -2.19
N VAL A 211 -20.65 5.93 -1.88
CA VAL A 211 -22.00 6.39 -1.52
C VAL A 211 -22.83 6.63 -2.77
N ALA A 212 -24.13 6.34 -2.69
CA ALA A 212 -25.04 6.36 -3.84
C ALA A 212 -25.32 7.75 -4.41
N SER A 213 -25.11 8.82 -3.63
CA SER A 213 -25.35 10.21 -4.04
C SER A 213 -24.09 10.88 -4.55
N VAL A 214 -24.23 11.87 -5.43
CA VAL A 214 -23.12 12.73 -5.87
C VAL A 214 -22.93 13.85 -4.85
N ARG A 215 -21.72 13.96 -4.31
CA ARG A 215 -21.28 14.96 -3.32
C ARG A 215 -22.33 15.23 -2.22
N PRO A 216 -22.79 14.20 -1.47
CA PRO A 216 -23.68 14.46 -0.36
C PRO A 216 -23.04 15.43 0.64
N ILE A 217 -23.88 16.14 1.42
CA ILE A 217 -23.40 17.10 2.41
C ILE A 217 -22.57 16.34 3.47
N LEU A 218 -21.34 16.80 3.68
CA LEU A 218 -20.47 16.31 4.75
C LEU A 218 -20.85 17.03 6.05
N ALA A 219 -21.13 16.28 7.11
CA ALA A 219 -21.43 16.86 8.42
C ALA A 219 -20.14 17.29 9.14
N PRO A 220 -20.20 18.20 10.12
CA PRO A 220 -19.07 18.49 11.00
C PRO A 220 -18.56 17.24 11.70
N SER A 221 -17.22 17.07 11.75
CA SER A 221 -16.60 15.97 12.48
C SER A 221 -16.88 16.04 13.98
N LEU A 222 -16.90 14.87 14.57
CA LEU A 222 -16.97 14.69 16.03
C LEU A 222 -15.57 14.49 16.64
N ASP A 223 -14.54 14.41 15.81
CA ASP A 223 -13.17 14.07 16.19
C ASP A 223 -12.16 15.19 15.80
N ASP A 224 -10.86 14.88 15.77
CA ASP A 224 -9.72 15.79 15.51
C ASP A 224 -9.59 16.28 14.04
N THR A 225 -10.63 16.10 13.23
CA THR A 225 -10.71 16.54 11.83
C THR A 225 -11.34 17.94 11.72
N ASP A 226 -10.61 18.93 11.20
CA ASP A 226 -11.09 20.31 11.06
C ASP A 226 -11.60 20.66 9.65
N ASP A 227 -11.16 19.97 8.62
CA ASP A 227 -11.65 20.14 7.25
C ASP A 227 -11.95 18.80 6.59
N ARG A 228 -12.95 18.79 5.74
CA ARG A 228 -13.38 17.67 4.91
C ARG A 228 -14.04 18.16 3.65
N ARG A 229 -13.72 17.53 2.52
CA ARG A 229 -14.27 17.94 1.24
C ARG A 229 -14.28 16.82 0.20
N TRP A 230 -15.20 16.95 -0.73
CA TRP A 230 -15.18 16.15 -1.95
C TRP A 230 -14.13 16.71 -2.90
N VAL A 231 -13.27 15.86 -3.40
CA VAL A 231 -12.19 16.22 -4.32
C VAL A 231 -12.12 15.22 -5.47
N THR A 232 -11.71 15.68 -6.64
CA THR A 232 -11.36 14.79 -7.75
C THR A 232 -10.11 13.95 -7.38
N LEU A 233 -9.91 12.82 -8.06
CA LEU A 233 -8.70 12.02 -7.85
C LEU A 233 -7.40 12.83 -8.02
N ARG A 234 -7.39 13.80 -8.96
CA ARG A 234 -6.23 14.69 -9.17
C ARG A 234 -5.99 15.63 -7.98
N GLU A 235 -7.03 16.17 -7.41
CA GLU A 235 -6.93 17.02 -6.22
C GLU A 235 -6.51 16.18 -5.00
N PHE A 236 -7.05 14.97 -4.85
CA PHE A 236 -6.65 14.03 -3.81
C PHE A 236 -5.15 13.68 -3.92
N GLU A 237 -4.65 13.41 -5.13
CA GLU A 237 -3.23 13.24 -5.39
C GLU A 237 -2.42 14.46 -4.98
N THR A 238 -2.89 15.67 -5.31
CA THR A 238 -2.20 16.92 -4.92
C THR A 238 -2.10 17.07 -3.40
N LEU A 239 -3.13 16.65 -2.66
CA LEU A 239 -3.17 16.73 -1.20
C LEU A 239 -2.33 15.63 -0.53
N CYS A 240 -2.30 14.43 -1.09
CA CYS A 240 -1.82 13.23 -0.40
C CYS A 240 -0.58 12.57 -1.02
N SER A 241 -0.07 13.05 -2.17
CA SER A 241 1.05 12.37 -2.86
C SER A 241 2.38 12.38 -2.09
N ALA A 242 2.54 13.25 -1.10
CA ALA A 242 3.70 13.26 -0.21
C ALA A 242 3.60 12.23 0.93
N GLU A 243 2.44 11.65 1.16
CA GLU A 243 2.21 10.68 2.23
C GLU A 243 2.82 9.32 1.90
N PHE A 244 3.39 8.66 2.88
CA PHE A 244 4.08 7.38 2.69
C PHE A 244 3.15 6.27 2.16
N TRP A 245 1.85 6.33 2.44
CA TRP A 245 0.84 5.37 1.99
C TRP A 245 0.32 5.64 0.57
N TRP A 246 0.66 6.80 -0.03
CA TRP A 246 0.18 7.20 -1.35
C TRP A 246 0.39 6.12 -2.44
N PRO A 247 1.52 5.41 -2.53
CA PRO A 247 1.69 4.37 -3.56
C PRO A 247 0.61 3.28 -3.53
N LEU A 248 0.10 2.95 -2.33
CA LEU A 248 -1.04 2.03 -2.20
C LEU A 248 -2.34 2.68 -2.67
N ALA A 249 -2.62 3.93 -2.27
CA ALA A 249 -3.80 4.68 -2.71
C ALA A 249 -3.84 4.82 -4.23
N ASP A 250 -2.74 5.27 -4.84
CA ASP A 250 -2.61 5.42 -6.30
C ASP A 250 -2.94 4.11 -7.02
N ARG A 251 -2.37 3.00 -6.53
CA ARG A 251 -2.61 1.67 -7.12
C ARG A 251 -4.06 1.21 -7.02
N VAL A 252 -4.72 1.42 -5.88
CA VAL A 252 -6.09 0.93 -5.65
C VAL A 252 -7.16 1.87 -6.22
N LEU A 253 -6.87 3.16 -6.37
CA LEU A 253 -7.81 4.15 -6.91
C LEU A 253 -7.80 4.21 -8.44
N ARG A 254 -6.65 3.92 -9.08
CA ARG A 254 -6.56 3.92 -10.56
C ARG A 254 -6.79 2.53 -11.19
N GLY A 255 -6.82 1.44 -10.41
CA GLY A 255 -7.13 0.06 -10.87
C GLY A 255 -5.91 -0.72 -11.27
#